data_ed9809ab042237ab489ce2299d3c7f2d
#
_entry.id   ed9809ab042237ab489ce2299d3c7f2d
#
_cell.length_a   1.000
_cell.length_b   1.000
_cell.length_c   1.000
_cell.angle_alpha   90.00
_cell.angle_beta   90.00
_cell.angle_gamma   90.00
#
_symmetry.space_group_name_H-M   'P 1'
#
loop_
_entity.id
_entity.type
_entity.pdbx_description
1 polymer ?
#
loop_
_entity_poly.entity_id
_entity_poly.type
_entity_poly.pdbx_seq_one_letter_code
_entity_poly.pdbx_strand_id
1 'polypeptide(L)'
;MNNPFYVSRAIAAVLGLLWVHIEPSINFITVCFFALIIDCYTAWRCNRRIYQRYREAIKRNPKCKMDGKLRSKKMAKMVWTFSVLIMCICLASYLDRNILGYMNTHLANQLTAMYCLVQFVSILENESTCNGAAWARVLQKIVADKTERHFNVKLKELMKDKEEAEEAAKE
;
A
#
# COMPACT_ATOMS: atom_id res chain seq x y z
N MET A 1 9.82 3.11 -45.76
CA MET A 1 10.51 1.88 -45.31
C MET A 1 10.96 2.12 -43.86
N ASN A 2 10.14 1.71 -42.88
CA ASN A 2 10.49 1.82 -41.46
C ASN A 2 11.40 0.64 -41.11
N ASN A 3 12.70 0.91 -41.03
CA ASN A 3 13.66 -0.13 -40.71
C ASN A 3 13.50 -0.54 -39.24
N PRO A 4 13.06 -1.79 -38.91
CA PRO A 4 12.75 -2.22 -37.54
C PRO A 4 13.93 -2.06 -36.59
N PHE A 5 15.14 -1.96 -37.13
CA PHE A 5 16.38 -1.77 -36.42
C PHE A 5 16.50 -0.36 -35.78
N TYR A 6 16.00 0.70 -36.43
CA TYR A 6 16.01 2.07 -35.87
C TYR A 6 14.95 2.21 -34.77
N VAL A 7 13.80 1.56 -34.95
CA VAL A 7 12.72 1.56 -33.94
C VAL A 7 13.20 0.88 -32.66
N SER A 8 13.87 -0.27 -32.76
CA SER A 8 14.37 -0.98 -31.58
C SER A 8 15.46 -0.20 -30.84
N ARG A 9 16.35 0.51 -31.55
CA ARG A 9 17.35 1.38 -30.94
C ARG A 9 16.74 2.59 -30.26
N ALA A 10 15.75 3.23 -30.86
CA ALA A 10 15.04 4.34 -30.26
C ALA A 10 14.32 3.92 -28.97
N ILE A 11 13.65 2.76 -28.99
CA ILE A 11 13.00 2.19 -27.80
C ILE A 11 14.04 1.90 -26.71
N ALA A 12 15.17 1.27 -27.05
CA ALA A 12 16.22 0.97 -26.09
C ALA A 12 16.83 2.24 -25.47
N ALA A 13 17.01 3.31 -26.26
CA ALA A 13 17.49 4.60 -25.77
C ALA A 13 16.50 5.25 -24.80
N VAL A 14 15.20 5.24 -25.12
CA VAL A 14 14.15 5.76 -24.23
C VAL A 14 14.08 4.95 -22.93
N LEU A 15 14.14 3.63 -23.02
CA LEU A 15 14.13 2.75 -21.83
C LEU A 15 15.38 2.98 -20.96
N GLY A 16 16.55 3.17 -21.57
CA GLY A 16 17.80 3.50 -20.88
C GLY A 16 17.73 4.83 -20.13
N LEU A 17 17.17 5.87 -20.77
CA LEU A 17 16.96 7.17 -20.14
C LEU A 17 15.97 7.07 -18.96
N LEU A 18 14.88 6.33 -19.12
CA LEU A 18 13.93 6.09 -18.03
C LEU A 18 14.59 5.33 -16.87
N TRP A 19 15.43 4.34 -17.17
CA TRP A 19 16.13 3.56 -16.16
C TRP A 19 17.04 4.43 -15.29
N VAL A 20 17.85 5.31 -15.89
CA VAL A 20 18.74 6.23 -15.15
C VAL A 20 17.95 7.13 -14.17
N HIS A 21 16.72 7.51 -14.53
CA HIS A 21 15.88 8.32 -13.65
C HIS A 21 15.21 7.51 -12.54
N ILE A 22 14.95 6.22 -12.76
CA ILE A 22 14.30 5.33 -11.79
C ILE A 22 15.31 4.70 -10.83
N GLU A 23 16.53 4.42 -11.28
CA GLU A 23 17.57 3.73 -10.51
C GLU A 23 17.74 4.25 -9.07
N PRO A 24 17.82 5.57 -8.82
CA PRO A 24 17.95 6.11 -7.46
C PRO A 24 16.73 5.85 -6.57
N SER A 25 15.57 5.61 -7.18
CA SER A 25 14.31 5.37 -6.47
C SER A 25 14.06 3.88 -6.18
N ILE A 26 14.86 2.99 -6.76
CA ILE A 26 14.66 1.53 -6.66
C ILE A 26 14.63 1.06 -5.22
N ASN A 27 15.53 1.55 -4.37
CA ASN A 27 15.57 1.15 -2.96
C ASN A 27 14.26 1.50 -2.23
N PHE A 28 13.73 2.69 -2.46
CA PHE A 28 12.47 3.15 -1.87
C PHE A 28 11.28 2.32 -2.35
N ILE A 29 11.22 2.07 -3.67
CA ILE A 29 10.18 1.24 -4.30
C ILE A 29 10.25 -0.19 -3.78
N THR A 30 11.45 -0.74 -3.63
CA THR A 30 11.65 -2.10 -3.11
C THR A 30 11.12 -2.25 -1.69
N VAL A 31 11.42 -1.31 -0.79
CA VAL A 31 10.92 -1.32 0.59
C VAL A 31 9.39 -1.24 0.61
N CYS A 32 8.79 -0.34 -0.19
CA CYS A 32 7.33 -0.23 -0.31
C CYS A 32 6.70 -1.51 -0.85
N PHE A 33 7.35 -2.17 -1.82
CA PHE A 33 6.89 -3.42 -2.40
C PHE A 33 6.88 -4.56 -1.37
N PHE A 34 7.94 -4.69 -0.57
CA PHE A 34 7.97 -5.68 0.51
C PHE A 34 6.91 -5.42 1.57
N ALA A 35 6.72 -4.15 1.98
CA ALA A 35 5.66 -3.79 2.91
C ALA A 35 4.27 -4.19 2.37
N LEU A 36 4.00 -3.93 1.08
CA LEU A 36 2.77 -4.33 0.41
C LEU A 36 2.58 -5.85 0.37
N ILE A 37 3.65 -6.62 0.06
CA ILE A 37 3.58 -8.09 0.05
C ILE A 37 3.20 -8.62 1.43
N ILE A 38 3.81 -8.10 2.50
CA ILE A 38 3.53 -8.53 3.87
C ILE A 38 2.07 -8.20 4.23
N ASP A 39 1.57 -7.00 3.88
CA ASP A 39 0.17 -6.64 4.10
C ASP A 39 -0.78 -7.54 3.33
N CYS A 40 -0.52 -7.79 2.05
CA CYS A 40 -1.29 -8.73 1.22
C CYS A 40 -1.32 -10.15 1.83
N TYR A 41 -0.18 -10.62 2.33
CA TYR A 41 -0.09 -11.94 2.96
C TYR A 41 -0.90 -12.01 4.25
N THR A 42 -0.81 -11.00 5.13
CA THR A 42 -1.60 -10.95 6.37
C THR A 42 -3.09 -10.82 6.09
N ALA A 43 -3.50 -9.99 5.12
CA ALA A 43 -4.87 -9.86 4.67
C ALA A 43 -5.41 -11.17 4.06
N TRP A 44 -4.62 -11.86 3.24
CA TRP A 44 -5.00 -13.17 2.69
C TRP A 44 -5.19 -14.22 3.78
N ARG A 45 -4.28 -14.26 4.75
CA ARG A 45 -4.38 -15.15 5.91
C ARG A 45 -5.64 -14.87 6.75
N CYS A 46 -5.95 -13.58 6.95
CA CYS A 46 -7.17 -13.13 7.61
C CYS A 46 -8.42 -13.60 6.85
N ASN A 47 -8.51 -13.33 5.57
CA ASN A 47 -9.64 -13.74 4.73
C ASN A 47 -9.84 -15.27 4.71
N ARG A 48 -8.76 -16.05 4.68
CA ARG A 48 -8.85 -17.51 4.72
C ARG A 48 -9.52 -18.00 6.00
N ARG A 49 -9.22 -17.40 7.16
CA ARG A 49 -9.84 -17.73 8.44
C ARG A 49 -11.31 -17.32 8.49
N ILE A 50 -11.64 -16.11 8.00
CA ILE A 50 -13.00 -15.63 7.89
C ILE A 50 -13.81 -16.58 6.98
N TYR A 51 -13.24 -17.01 5.86
CA TYR A 51 -13.89 -17.97 4.95
C TYR A 51 -14.15 -19.35 5.61
N GLN A 52 -13.21 -19.84 6.41
CA GLN A 52 -13.42 -21.10 7.15
C GLN A 52 -14.57 -20.97 8.16
N ARG A 53 -14.59 -19.90 8.96
CA ARG A 53 -15.69 -19.59 9.88
C ARG A 53 -17.03 -19.43 9.16
N TYR A 54 -17.01 -18.80 7.99
CA TYR A 54 -18.20 -18.66 7.15
C TYR A 54 -18.74 -19.99 6.65
N ARG A 55 -17.89 -20.92 6.23
CA ARG A 55 -18.32 -22.28 5.84
C ARG A 55 -18.99 -23.04 6.99
N GLU A 56 -18.50 -22.86 8.19
CA GLU A 56 -19.11 -23.44 9.39
C GLU A 56 -20.44 -22.75 9.73
N ALA A 57 -20.50 -21.42 9.63
CA ALA A 57 -21.70 -20.65 9.89
C ALA A 57 -22.82 -20.94 8.86
N ILE A 58 -22.49 -21.08 7.57
CA ILE A 58 -23.45 -21.46 6.52
C ILE A 58 -24.04 -22.85 6.77
N LYS A 59 -23.24 -23.80 7.26
CA LYS A 59 -23.76 -25.13 7.63
C LYS A 59 -24.81 -25.05 8.73
N ARG A 60 -24.71 -24.03 9.63
CA ARG A 60 -25.65 -23.80 10.72
C ARG A 60 -26.83 -22.89 10.33
N ASN A 61 -26.57 -21.90 9.47
CA ASN A 61 -27.58 -20.93 9.04
C ASN A 61 -27.38 -20.51 7.57
N PRO A 62 -28.19 -21.00 6.61
CA PRO A 62 -28.05 -20.73 5.17
C PRO A 62 -28.20 -19.26 4.75
N LYS A 63 -28.78 -18.41 5.63
CA LYS A 63 -28.99 -16.96 5.36
C LYS A 63 -27.80 -16.07 5.72
N CYS A 64 -26.67 -16.64 6.11
CA CYS A 64 -25.48 -15.87 6.50
C CYS A 64 -24.87 -15.15 5.28
N LYS A 65 -24.69 -13.82 5.36
CA LYS A 65 -24.21 -12.96 4.25
C LYS A 65 -22.68 -12.77 4.19
N MET A 66 -21.92 -13.33 5.13
CA MET A 66 -20.44 -13.21 5.14
C MET A 66 -19.85 -14.11 4.06
N ASP A 67 -19.07 -13.58 3.13
CA ASP A 67 -18.48 -14.39 2.06
C ASP A 67 -16.95 -14.60 2.16
N GLY A 68 -16.23 -13.79 2.93
CA GLY A 68 -14.77 -13.93 3.15
C GLY A 68 -13.93 -14.05 1.87
N LYS A 69 -14.49 -13.72 0.70
CA LYS A 69 -13.82 -13.84 -0.58
C LYS A 69 -13.00 -12.59 -0.88
N LEU A 70 -11.75 -12.78 -1.29
CA LEU A 70 -10.94 -11.71 -1.87
C LEU A 70 -11.58 -11.30 -3.20
N ARG A 71 -12.14 -10.09 -3.25
CA ARG A 71 -12.73 -9.56 -4.48
C ARG A 71 -11.63 -9.04 -5.39
N SER A 72 -11.65 -9.44 -6.66
CA SER A 72 -10.73 -8.96 -7.71
C SER A 72 -10.66 -7.42 -7.79
N LYS A 73 -11.77 -6.72 -7.52
CA LYS A 73 -11.82 -5.25 -7.45
C LYS A 73 -10.89 -4.66 -6.37
N LYS A 74 -10.76 -5.30 -5.21
CA LYS A 74 -9.82 -4.84 -4.15
C LYS A 74 -8.37 -5.00 -4.60
N MET A 75 -8.03 -6.10 -5.25
CA MET A 75 -6.70 -6.32 -5.81
C MET A 75 -6.34 -5.30 -6.88
N ALA A 76 -7.25 -5.03 -7.82
CA ALA A 76 -7.03 -4.03 -8.87
C ALA A 76 -6.80 -2.62 -8.26
N LYS A 77 -7.57 -2.23 -7.23
CA LYS A 77 -7.37 -0.97 -6.52
C LYS A 77 -6.00 -0.88 -5.86
N MET A 78 -5.52 -1.98 -5.25
CA MET A 78 -4.19 -2.02 -4.63
C MET A 78 -3.06 -1.84 -5.66
N VAL A 79 -3.14 -2.53 -6.79
CA VAL A 79 -2.18 -2.39 -7.89
C VAL A 79 -2.17 -0.96 -8.41
N TRP A 80 -3.34 -0.36 -8.62
CA TRP A 80 -3.45 1.02 -9.06
C TRP A 80 -2.81 2.00 -8.06
N THR A 81 -3.16 1.88 -6.78
CA THR A 81 -2.60 2.73 -5.73
C THR A 81 -1.08 2.60 -5.65
N PHE A 82 -0.54 1.38 -5.79
CA PHE A 82 0.90 1.14 -5.79
C PHE A 82 1.58 1.74 -7.02
N SER A 83 0.95 1.68 -8.21
CA SER A 83 1.46 2.32 -9.41
C SER A 83 1.57 3.83 -9.26
N VAL A 84 0.53 4.48 -8.70
CA VAL A 84 0.55 5.91 -8.40
C VAL A 84 1.66 6.25 -7.39
N LEU A 85 1.83 5.43 -6.35
CA LEU A 85 2.90 5.61 -5.37
C LEU A 85 4.30 5.58 -6.01
N ILE A 86 4.55 4.63 -6.91
CA ILE A 86 5.83 4.55 -7.65
C ILE A 86 6.08 5.85 -8.41
N MET A 87 5.07 6.36 -9.11
CA MET A 87 5.20 7.64 -9.83
C MET A 87 5.51 8.80 -8.88
N CYS A 88 4.85 8.86 -7.73
CA CYS A 88 5.11 9.89 -6.71
C CYS A 88 6.52 9.79 -6.13
N ILE A 89 7.03 8.59 -5.86
CA ILE A 89 8.40 8.38 -5.35
C ILE A 89 9.44 8.78 -6.40
N CYS A 90 9.23 8.41 -7.67
CA CYS A 90 10.12 8.82 -8.76
C CYS A 90 10.15 10.35 -8.92
N LEU A 91 8.98 11.00 -8.87
CA LEU A 91 8.88 12.45 -8.93
C LEU A 91 9.55 13.12 -7.74
N ALA A 92 9.30 12.64 -6.52
CA ALA A 92 9.93 13.17 -5.31
C ALA A 92 11.46 13.01 -5.35
N SER A 93 11.97 11.87 -5.80
CA SER A 93 13.39 11.62 -5.97
C SER A 93 14.01 12.56 -7.01
N TYR A 94 13.28 12.86 -8.10
CA TYR A 94 13.70 13.81 -9.11
C TYR A 94 13.75 15.24 -8.54
N LEU A 95 12.73 15.66 -7.78
CA LEU A 95 12.68 16.96 -7.13
C LEU A 95 13.82 17.13 -6.10
N ASP A 96 14.04 16.12 -5.26
CA ASP A 96 15.12 16.13 -4.24
C ASP A 96 16.50 16.33 -4.88
N ARG A 97 16.74 15.75 -6.07
CA ARG A 97 18.05 15.84 -6.72
C ARG A 97 18.26 17.10 -7.55
N ASN A 98 17.24 17.48 -8.34
CA ASN A 98 17.41 18.49 -9.37
C ASN A 98 16.94 19.89 -8.95
N ILE A 99 16.00 19.96 -8.00
CA ILE A 99 15.39 21.24 -7.61
C ILE A 99 15.73 21.58 -6.17
N LEU A 100 15.63 20.61 -5.27
CA LEU A 100 15.77 20.80 -3.83
C LEU A 100 17.11 20.29 -3.28
N GLY A 101 18.10 20.04 -4.17
CA GLY A 101 19.40 19.48 -3.78
C GLY A 101 20.18 20.30 -2.76
N TYR A 102 19.86 21.59 -2.62
CA TYR A 102 20.41 22.50 -1.61
C TYR A 102 19.58 22.51 -0.30
N MET A 103 18.37 21.92 -0.29
CA MET A 103 17.45 21.93 0.84
C MET A 103 17.27 20.49 1.36
N ASN A 104 18.08 19.85 2.00
CA ASN A 104 17.99 18.48 2.57
C ASN A 104 16.54 18.01 2.94
N THR A 105 15.61 18.10 1.99
CA THR A 105 14.17 17.84 2.22
C THR A 105 13.85 16.35 2.27
N HIS A 106 14.59 15.51 1.55
CA HIS A 106 14.42 14.05 1.51
C HIS A 106 12.96 13.60 1.29
N LEU A 107 12.24 14.21 0.34
CA LEU A 107 10.83 13.95 0.06
C LEU A 107 10.54 12.49 -0.27
N ALA A 108 11.41 11.86 -1.07
CA ALA A 108 11.27 10.45 -1.43
C ALA A 108 11.33 9.55 -0.19
N ASN A 109 12.22 9.86 0.75
CA ASN A 109 12.34 9.13 2.02
C ASN A 109 11.10 9.32 2.91
N GLN A 110 10.59 10.54 3.00
CA GLN A 110 9.38 10.85 3.78
C GLN A 110 8.15 10.13 3.21
N LEU A 111 7.94 10.16 1.88
CA LEU A 111 6.85 9.43 1.23
C LEU A 111 6.93 7.93 1.47
N THR A 112 8.13 7.36 1.33
CA THR A 112 8.37 5.94 1.60
C THR A 112 8.05 5.57 3.04
N ALA A 113 8.54 6.37 4.01
CA ALA A 113 8.29 6.16 5.42
C ALA A 113 6.79 6.23 5.76
N MET A 114 6.07 7.22 5.24
CA MET A 114 4.63 7.37 5.43
C MET A 114 3.86 6.17 4.87
N TYR A 115 4.19 5.74 3.65
CA TYR A 115 3.56 4.57 3.07
C TYR A 115 3.81 3.29 3.89
N CYS A 116 5.06 3.06 4.30
CA CYS A 116 5.41 1.91 5.14
C CYS A 116 4.69 1.94 6.50
N LEU A 117 4.52 3.12 7.11
CA LEU A 117 3.74 3.26 8.33
C LEU A 117 2.27 2.87 8.14
N VAL A 118 1.63 3.32 7.04
CA VAL A 118 0.25 2.94 6.72
C VAL A 118 0.13 1.43 6.54
N GLN A 119 1.05 0.81 5.79
CA GLN A 119 1.06 -0.65 5.60
C GLN A 119 1.30 -1.38 6.93
N PHE A 120 2.19 -0.87 7.77
CA PHE A 120 2.46 -1.45 9.09
C PHE A 120 1.22 -1.44 10.00
N VAL A 121 0.48 -0.32 10.02
CA VAL A 121 -0.80 -0.23 10.77
C VAL A 121 -1.81 -1.23 10.22
N SER A 122 -1.93 -1.36 8.89
CA SER A 122 -2.81 -2.36 8.25
C SER A 122 -2.44 -3.79 8.64
N ILE A 123 -1.15 -4.13 8.65
CA ILE A 123 -0.64 -5.43 9.09
C ILE A 123 -1.03 -5.70 10.56
N LEU A 124 -0.84 -4.72 11.45
CA LEU A 124 -1.21 -4.84 12.85
C LEU A 124 -2.73 -5.03 13.03
N GLU A 125 -3.53 -4.33 12.22
CA GLU A 125 -4.99 -4.48 12.22
C GLU A 125 -5.40 -5.88 11.79
N ASN A 126 -4.84 -6.39 10.70
CA ASN A 126 -5.06 -7.75 10.23
C ASN A 126 -4.69 -8.79 11.31
N GLU A 127 -3.55 -8.63 11.99
CA GLU A 127 -3.12 -9.55 13.05
C GLU A 127 -3.99 -9.41 14.31
N SER A 128 -4.40 -8.21 14.70
CA SER A 128 -5.26 -7.99 15.87
C SER A 128 -6.66 -8.57 15.68
N THR A 129 -7.21 -8.41 14.47
CA THR A 129 -8.58 -8.85 14.13
C THR A 129 -8.64 -10.36 13.91
N CYS A 130 -7.65 -10.93 13.23
CA CYS A 130 -7.66 -12.34 12.85
C CYS A 130 -7.07 -13.27 13.89
N ASN A 131 -6.02 -12.84 14.57
CA ASN A 131 -5.31 -13.66 15.56
C ASN A 131 -5.71 -13.32 17.00
N GLY A 132 -6.47 -12.24 17.22
CA GLY A 132 -6.78 -11.74 18.55
C GLY A 132 -5.53 -11.32 19.32
N ALA A 133 -4.44 -11.02 18.61
CA ALA A 133 -3.13 -10.71 19.18
C ALA A 133 -3.19 -9.40 19.99
N ALA A 134 -3.21 -9.50 21.32
CA ALA A 134 -3.28 -8.33 22.20
C ALA A 134 -2.10 -7.38 22.00
N TRP A 135 -0.91 -7.93 21.73
CA TRP A 135 0.29 -7.12 21.44
C TRP A 135 0.14 -6.26 20.19
N ALA A 136 -0.51 -6.77 19.12
CA ALA A 136 -0.75 -6.03 17.90
C ALA A 136 -1.68 -4.83 18.13
N ARG A 137 -2.70 -4.98 18.98
CA ARG A 137 -3.58 -3.88 19.41
C ARG A 137 -2.85 -2.80 20.17
N VAL A 138 -1.94 -3.20 21.08
CA VAL A 138 -1.14 -2.25 21.86
C VAL A 138 -0.19 -1.48 20.95
N LEU A 139 0.53 -2.18 20.06
CA LEU A 139 1.41 -1.55 19.08
C LEU A 139 0.66 -0.62 18.13
N GLN A 140 -0.51 -1.02 17.63
CA GLN A 140 -1.34 -0.18 16.79
C GLN A 140 -1.69 1.15 17.48
N LYS A 141 -2.07 1.10 18.77
CA LYS A 141 -2.33 2.32 19.55
C LYS A 141 -1.09 3.19 19.72
N ILE A 142 0.07 2.59 20.03
CA ILE A 142 1.32 3.33 20.22
C ILE A 142 1.78 3.98 18.90
N VAL A 143 1.70 3.25 17.79
CA VAL A 143 2.07 3.77 16.48
C VAL A 143 1.13 4.87 16.05
N ALA A 144 -0.18 4.71 16.21
CA ALA A 144 -1.17 5.73 15.90
C ALA A 144 -0.93 7.00 16.72
N ASP A 145 -0.77 6.89 18.06
CA ASP A 145 -0.52 8.03 18.95
C ASP A 145 0.80 8.77 18.61
N LYS A 146 1.88 8.02 18.34
CA LYS A 146 3.15 8.64 17.91
C LYS A 146 3.05 9.32 16.56
N THR A 147 2.37 8.70 15.61
CA THR A 147 2.20 9.25 14.26
C THR A 147 1.34 10.51 14.30
N GLU A 148 0.23 10.49 15.05
CA GLU A 148 -0.63 11.66 15.25
C GLU A 148 0.15 12.83 15.86
N ARG A 149 1.00 12.58 16.86
CA ARG A 149 1.83 13.63 17.50
C ARG A 149 2.94 14.16 16.59
N HIS A 150 3.55 13.31 15.79
CA HIS A 150 4.69 13.72 14.96
C HIS A 150 4.27 14.45 13.68
N PHE A 151 3.17 14.05 13.08
CA PHE A 151 2.68 14.61 11.82
C PHE A 151 1.50 15.58 12.01
N ASN A 152 1.00 15.75 13.23
CA ASN A 152 -0.20 16.54 13.55
C ASN A 152 -1.43 16.17 12.68
N VAL A 153 -1.52 14.90 12.30
CA VAL A 153 -2.57 14.35 11.43
C VAL A 153 -3.36 13.34 12.24
N LYS A 154 -4.66 13.54 12.36
CA LYS A 154 -5.55 12.58 13.03
C LYS A 154 -5.80 11.36 12.15
N LEU A 155 -4.98 10.33 12.31
CA LEU A 155 -5.08 9.09 11.54
C LEU A 155 -6.47 8.44 11.66
N LYS A 156 -7.12 8.59 12.81
CA LYS A 156 -8.47 8.08 13.05
C LYS A 156 -9.52 8.71 12.14
N GLU A 157 -9.43 10.00 11.84
CA GLU A 157 -10.35 10.69 10.93
C GLU A 157 -10.15 10.18 9.49
N LEU A 158 -8.90 10.05 9.03
CA LEU A 158 -8.58 9.53 7.70
C LEU A 158 -9.03 8.08 7.50
N MET A 159 -8.99 7.26 8.55
CA MET A 159 -9.48 5.88 8.48
C MET A 159 -11.00 5.81 8.48
N LYS A 160 -11.68 6.70 9.22
CA LYS A 160 -13.15 6.79 9.28
C LYS A 160 -13.74 7.25 7.94
N ASP A 161 -13.15 8.27 7.32
CA ASP A 161 -13.53 8.74 5.98
C ASP A 161 -13.42 7.63 4.93
N LYS A 162 -12.48 6.70 5.13
CA LYS A 162 -12.29 5.55 4.24
C LYS A 162 -13.35 4.47 4.43
N GLU A 163 -13.81 4.25 5.65
CA GLU A 163 -14.90 3.32 5.96
C GLU A 163 -16.24 3.88 5.45
N GLU A 164 -16.52 5.17 5.66
CA GLU A 164 -17.72 5.84 5.17
C GLU A 164 -17.75 5.89 3.63
N ALA A 165 -16.62 6.13 2.97
CA ALA A 165 -16.50 6.06 1.52
C ALA A 165 -16.65 4.63 0.96
N GLU A 166 -16.26 3.60 1.71
CA GLU A 166 -16.50 2.19 1.33
C GLU A 166 -17.95 1.75 1.58
N GLU A 167 -18.64 2.33 2.55
CA GLU A 167 -20.08 2.09 2.79
C GLU A 167 -20.95 2.80 1.74
N ALA A 168 -20.67 4.05 1.42
CA ALA A 168 -21.34 4.79 0.36
C ALA A 168 -21.15 4.18 -1.05
N ALA A 169 -20.09 3.42 -1.28
CA ALA A 169 -19.86 2.70 -2.53
C ALA A 169 -20.55 1.31 -2.58
N LYS A 170 -21.26 0.93 -1.53
CA LYS A 170 -22.00 -0.35 -1.42
C LYS A 170 -23.50 -0.20 -1.57
N GLU A 171 -24.01 1.04 -1.50
CA GLU A 171 -25.39 1.42 -1.85
C GLU A 171 -25.53 1.65 -3.37
#